data_130b9975d55b65afa283e676161a45d4
#
_entry.id   130b9975d55b65afa283e676161a45d4
#
_cell.length_a   1.000
_cell.length_b   1.000
_cell.length_c   1.000
_cell.angle_alpha   90.00
_cell.angle_beta   90.00
_cell.angle_gamma   90.00
#
_symmetry.space_group_name_H-M   'P 1'
#
loop_
_entity.id
_entity.type
_entity.pdbx_description
1 polymer ?
#
loop_
_entity_poly.entity_id
_entity_poly.type
_entity_poly.pdbx_seq_one_letter_code
_entity_poly.pdbx_strand_id
1 'polypeptide(L)'
;IRDSASAIMQAKELGFTKKGCFVISFNGGEIYDMYRKKSIFKKPLAMPLVRRIFDEALQCGLHCQTYSDSEIVTEHDTEEVKRYSSIVKIPYKVVPDVTAFLKSEPVKVLVVNYENKEHLRDYLEKTADFADGKINRFFSSNEYLEHVAPGIDKGSAVRFLCEYTGIPLC
;
A
#
# COMPACT_ATOMS: atom_id res chain seq x y z
N ILE A 1 -0.14 -2.45 9.24
CA ILE A 1 0.81 -2.84 8.17
C ILE A 1 1.44 -1.59 7.62
N ARG A 2 2.77 -1.60 7.51
CA ARG A 2 3.56 -0.44 7.14
C ARG A 2 3.93 -0.48 5.67
N ASP A 3 4.26 0.68 5.10
CA ASP A 3 4.99 0.80 3.85
C ASP A 3 6.41 0.21 3.99
N SER A 4 7.08 -0.01 2.86
CA SER A 4 8.39 -0.65 2.86
C SER A 4 9.47 0.18 3.58
N ALA A 5 9.51 1.50 3.37
CA ALA A 5 10.57 2.34 3.93
C ALA A 5 10.54 2.33 5.47
N SER A 6 9.36 2.54 6.06
CA SER A 6 9.17 2.49 7.51
C SER A 6 9.43 1.10 8.10
N ALA A 7 8.97 0.04 7.42
CA ALA A 7 9.19 -1.33 7.89
C ALA A 7 10.67 -1.74 7.82
N ILE A 8 11.39 -1.37 6.75
CA ILE A 8 12.83 -1.60 6.60
C ILE A 8 13.61 -0.83 7.67
N MET A 9 13.24 0.43 7.93
CA MET A 9 13.89 1.25 8.97
C MET A 9 13.76 0.58 10.35
N GLN A 10 12.54 0.16 10.73
CA GLN A 10 12.33 -0.55 11.99
C GLN A 10 13.10 -1.88 12.08
N ALA A 11 13.12 -2.66 11.00
CA ALA A 11 13.87 -3.91 10.97
C ALA A 11 15.37 -3.67 11.19
N LYS A 12 15.92 -2.56 10.66
CA LYS A 12 17.31 -2.15 10.91
C LYS A 12 17.54 -1.76 12.37
N GLU A 13 16.66 -0.95 12.95
CA GLU A 13 16.73 -0.53 14.35
C GLU A 13 16.69 -1.73 15.31
N LEU A 14 15.91 -2.76 14.97
CA LEU A 14 15.82 -4.00 15.72
C LEU A 14 16.93 -5.02 15.43
N GLY A 15 17.89 -4.69 14.55
CA GLY A 15 19.01 -5.56 14.21
C GLY A 15 18.68 -6.72 13.25
N PHE A 16 17.50 -6.72 12.61
CA PHE A 16 17.08 -7.74 11.63
C PHE A 16 17.71 -7.50 10.26
N THR A 17 19.05 -7.56 10.18
CA THR A 17 19.81 -7.27 8.94
C THR A 17 20.62 -8.46 8.43
N LYS A 18 20.56 -9.61 9.11
CA LYS A 18 21.30 -10.81 8.77
C LYS A 18 20.67 -11.61 7.64
N LYS A 19 21.41 -12.56 7.06
CA LYS A 19 20.90 -13.52 6.08
C LYS A 19 19.68 -14.26 6.67
N GLY A 20 18.60 -14.35 5.91
CA GLY A 20 17.34 -14.96 6.34
C GLY A 20 16.34 -13.96 6.98
N CYS A 21 16.69 -12.67 7.11
CA CYS A 21 15.76 -11.66 7.55
C CYS A 21 15.06 -11.00 6.35
N PHE A 22 13.74 -11.01 6.36
CA PHE A 22 12.91 -10.42 5.31
C PHE A 22 11.89 -9.45 5.92
N VAL A 23 11.51 -8.44 5.16
CA VAL A 23 10.40 -7.53 5.49
C VAL A 23 9.29 -7.75 4.49
N ILE A 24 8.10 -8.09 4.99
CA ILE A 24 6.85 -8.12 4.20
C ILE A 24 6.12 -6.81 4.45
N SER A 25 5.87 -6.04 3.40
CA SER A 25 5.18 -4.76 3.45
C SER A 25 3.98 -4.72 2.50
N PHE A 26 3.19 -3.64 2.55
CA PHE A 26 2.00 -3.44 1.71
C PHE A 26 1.07 -4.67 1.66
N ASN A 27 0.79 -5.28 2.83
CA ASN A 27 -0.05 -6.47 2.96
C ASN A 27 0.42 -7.71 2.18
N GLY A 28 1.70 -7.79 1.84
CA GLY A 28 2.28 -8.85 1.04
C GLY A 28 2.64 -8.43 -0.38
N GLY A 29 2.37 -7.19 -0.75
CA GLY A 29 2.66 -6.66 -2.09
C GLY A 29 4.14 -6.42 -2.36
N GLU A 30 4.97 -6.36 -1.32
CA GLU A 30 6.42 -6.29 -1.45
C GLU A 30 7.11 -7.13 -0.37
N ILE A 31 8.18 -7.83 -0.76
CA ILE A 31 9.05 -8.59 0.13
C ILE A 31 10.48 -8.14 -0.11
N TYR A 32 11.12 -7.62 0.94
CA TYR A 32 12.47 -7.08 0.89
C TYR A 32 13.45 -7.99 1.65
N ASP A 33 14.54 -8.39 1.00
CA ASP A 33 15.64 -9.12 1.62
C ASP A 33 16.57 -8.13 2.33
N MET A 34 16.59 -8.16 3.65
CA MET A 34 17.35 -7.23 4.49
C MET A 34 18.86 -7.40 4.35
N TYR A 35 19.34 -8.63 4.09
CA TYR A 35 20.75 -8.91 3.90
C TYR A 35 21.23 -8.47 2.52
N ARG A 36 20.49 -8.83 1.46
CA ARG A 36 20.81 -8.46 0.07
C ARG A 36 20.44 -7.01 -0.28
N LYS A 37 19.71 -6.33 0.62
CA LYS A 37 19.25 -4.94 0.46
C LYS A 37 18.47 -4.70 -0.83
N LYS A 38 17.59 -5.61 -1.19
CA LYS A 38 16.76 -5.52 -2.40
C LYS A 38 15.40 -6.20 -2.23
N SER A 39 14.42 -5.72 -2.97
CA SER A 39 13.14 -6.41 -3.11
C SER A 39 13.32 -7.70 -3.91
N ILE A 40 12.81 -8.81 -3.38
CA ILE A 40 12.79 -10.12 -4.02
C ILE A 40 11.42 -10.46 -4.61
N PHE A 41 10.40 -9.72 -4.21
CA PHE A 41 9.06 -9.77 -4.74
C PHE A 41 8.44 -8.38 -4.68
N LYS A 42 7.80 -7.95 -5.77
CA LYS A 42 7.01 -6.71 -5.82
C LYS A 42 5.90 -6.89 -6.85
N LYS A 43 4.66 -6.63 -6.46
CA LYS A 43 3.50 -6.70 -7.36
C LYS A 43 2.76 -5.37 -7.33
N PRO A 44 3.02 -4.48 -8.28
CA PRO A 44 2.42 -3.17 -8.32
C PRO A 44 1.00 -3.17 -8.89
N LEU A 45 0.28 -2.07 -8.69
CA LEU A 45 -0.95 -1.73 -9.38
C LEU A 45 -0.63 -0.99 -10.68
N ALA A 46 -1.27 -1.37 -11.78
CA ALA A 46 -1.11 -0.70 -13.05
C ALA A 46 -1.54 0.79 -12.97
N MET A 47 -0.75 1.67 -13.55
CA MET A 47 -0.97 3.12 -13.45
C MET A 47 -2.37 3.59 -13.87
N PRO A 48 -3.02 3.04 -14.92
CA PRO A 48 -4.41 3.38 -15.24
C PRO A 48 -5.42 3.03 -14.13
N LEU A 49 -5.17 1.97 -13.36
CA LEU A 49 -6.00 1.62 -12.21
C LEU A 49 -5.76 2.59 -11.04
N VAL A 50 -4.51 2.99 -10.82
CA VAL A 50 -4.15 4.01 -9.82
C VAL A 50 -4.90 5.30 -10.12
N ARG A 51 -4.85 5.81 -11.36
CA ARG A 51 -5.57 7.01 -11.77
C ARG A 51 -7.06 6.88 -11.48
N ARG A 52 -7.66 5.77 -11.89
CA ARG A 52 -9.09 5.56 -11.69
C ARG A 52 -9.49 5.51 -10.22
N ILE A 53 -8.68 4.89 -9.34
CA ILE A 53 -8.95 4.88 -7.89
C ILE A 53 -8.96 6.32 -7.36
N PHE A 54 -8.00 7.16 -7.75
CA PHE A 54 -7.94 8.57 -7.33
C PHE A 54 -9.15 9.37 -7.81
N ASP A 55 -9.55 9.21 -9.09
CA ASP A 55 -10.70 9.90 -9.67
C ASP A 55 -12.02 9.51 -8.98
N GLU A 56 -12.24 8.22 -8.76
CA GLU A 56 -13.45 7.72 -8.09
C GLU A 56 -13.50 8.13 -6.60
N ALA A 57 -12.37 8.12 -5.91
CA ALA A 57 -12.28 8.58 -4.53
C ALA A 57 -12.62 10.08 -4.44
N LEU A 58 -12.07 10.89 -5.33
CA LEU A 58 -12.35 12.33 -5.41
C LEU A 58 -13.83 12.60 -5.67
N GLN A 59 -14.46 11.88 -6.61
CA GLN A 59 -15.88 12.00 -6.91
C GLN A 59 -16.78 11.63 -5.71
N CYS A 60 -16.28 10.79 -4.82
CA CYS A 60 -16.95 10.41 -3.57
C CYS A 60 -16.59 11.34 -2.39
N GLY A 61 -15.78 12.39 -2.60
CA GLY A 61 -15.34 13.28 -1.53
C GLY A 61 -14.42 12.60 -0.50
N LEU A 62 -13.68 11.56 -0.92
CA LEU A 62 -12.79 10.78 -0.06
C LEU A 62 -11.33 11.15 -0.32
N HIS A 63 -10.53 11.13 0.74
CA HIS A 63 -9.07 11.26 0.60
C HIS A 63 -8.47 10.00 -0.01
N CYS A 64 -7.58 10.20 -0.99
CA CYS A 64 -6.83 9.13 -1.64
C CYS A 64 -5.33 9.43 -1.64
N GLN A 65 -4.53 8.41 -1.35
CA GLN A 65 -3.07 8.53 -1.31
C GLN A 65 -2.40 7.23 -1.77
N THR A 66 -1.17 7.37 -2.21
CA THR A 66 -0.28 6.26 -2.54
C THR A 66 1.13 6.51 -1.99
N TYR A 67 2.11 5.74 -2.41
CA TYR A 67 3.47 5.80 -1.86
C TYR A 67 4.49 5.83 -2.98
N SER A 68 5.47 6.72 -2.85
CA SER A 68 6.76 6.61 -3.52
C SER A 68 7.72 5.77 -2.67
N ASP A 69 9.00 5.73 -3.04
CA ASP A 69 10.01 5.00 -2.27
C ASP A 69 10.27 5.61 -0.87
N SER A 70 9.91 6.87 -0.64
CA SER A 70 10.28 7.59 0.59
C SER A 70 9.16 8.41 1.23
N GLU A 71 8.03 8.60 0.55
CA GLU A 71 6.99 9.51 0.99
C GLU A 71 5.60 9.05 0.57
N ILE A 72 4.58 9.53 1.28
CA ILE A 72 3.19 9.43 0.88
C ILE A 72 2.96 10.46 -0.24
N VAL A 73 2.24 10.07 -1.28
CA VAL A 73 1.91 10.97 -2.41
C VAL A 73 0.40 11.07 -2.54
N THR A 74 -0.10 12.28 -2.61
CA THR A 74 -1.53 12.60 -2.75
C THR A 74 -1.73 13.81 -3.66
N GLU A 75 -2.96 14.04 -4.12
CA GLU A 75 -3.32 15.21 -4.95
C GLU A 75 -3.94 16.34 -4.13
N HIS A 76 -4.30 16.09 -2.87
CA HIS A 76 -4.97 17.06 -2.02
C HIS A 76 -4.36 17.11 -0.62
N ASP A 77 -4.16 18.34 -0.10
CA ASP A 77 -3.71 18.58 1.28
C ASP A 77 -4.91 18.54 2.23
N THR A 78 -5.21 17.35 2.74
CA THR A 78 -6.36 17.11 3.62
C THR A 78 -5.92 16.79 5.05
N GLU A 79 -6.85 16.86 5.99
CA GLU A 79 -6.57 16.47 7.39
C GLU A 79 -6.26 14.96 7.50
N GLU A 80 -6.82 14.14 6.60
CA GLU A 80 -6.54 12.71 6.54
C GLU A 80 -5.07 12.42 6.28
N VAL A 81 -4.44 13.06 5.28
CA VAL A 81 -3.03 12.81 4.98
C VAL A 81 -2.13 13.35 6.09
N LYS A 82 -2.45 14.49 6.69
CA LYS A 82 -1.70 15.06 7.81
C LYS A 82 -1.71 14.10 9.00
N ARG A 83 -2.91 13.65 9.39
CA ARG A 83 -3.09 12.70 10.48
C ARG A 83 -2.40 11.37 10.17
N TYR A 84 -2.58 10.82 8.96
CA TYR A 84 -1.94 9.57 8.56
C TYR A 84 -0.41 9.67 8.59
N SER A 85 0.16 10.71 7.98
CA SER A 85 1.60 11.00 8.00
C SER A 85 2.18 11.06 9.42
N SER A 86 1.48 11.73 10.32
CA SER A 86 1.84 11.83 11.75
C SER A 86 1.86 10.44 12.45
N ILE A 87 0.88 9.58 12.15
CA ILE A 87 0.78 8.23 12.76
C ILE A 87 1.89 7.31 12.24
N VAL A 88 2.13 7.29 10.92
CA VAL A 88 3.12 6.38 10.32
C VAL A 88 4.55 6.93 10.33
N LYS A 89 4.71 8.22 10.64
CA LYS A 89 5.98 8.96 10.66
C LYS A 89 6.70 8.97 9.31
N ILE A 90 5.94 9.17 8.25
CA ILE A 90 6.44 9.29 6.88
C ILE A 90 5.99 10.64 6.34
N PRO A 91 6.87 11.43 5.70
CA PRO A 91 6.48 12.68 5.08
C PRO A 91 5.49 12.45 3.94
N TYR A 92 4.69 13.45 3.64
CA TYR A 92 3.81 13.42 2.47
C TYR A 92 4.12 14.56 1.51
N LYS A 93 3.75 14.35 0.26
CA LYS A 93 3.87 15.32 -0.81
C LYS A 93 2.57 15.45 -1.57
N VAL A 94 2.13 16.68 -1.76
CA VAL A 94 0.99 17.03 -2.61
C VAL A 94 1.48 17.30 -4.02
N VAL A 95 0.88 16.66 -5.01
CA VAL A 95 1.23 16.79 -6.43
C VAL A 95 -0.03 17.02 -7.27
N PRO A 96 0.05 17.71 -8.41
CA PRO A 96 -1.13 17.94 -9.26
C PRO A 96 -1.70 16.66 -9.89
N ASP A 97 -0.84 15.69 -10.19
CA ASP A 97 -1.19 14.38 -10.78
C ASP A 97 -0.21 13.33 -10.26
N VAL A 98 -0.75 12.38 -9.50
CA VAL A 98 0.03 11.31 -8.88
C VAL A 98 0.64 10.38 -9.93
N THR A 99 -0.06 10.13 -11.03
CA THR A 99 0.41 9.20 -12.06
C THR A 99 1.54 9.80 -12.91
N ALA A 100 1.52 11.10 -13.10
CA ALA A 100 2.62 11.82 -13.77
C ALA A 100 3.85 11.98 -12.85
N PHE A 101 3.63 12.05 -11.54
CA PHE A 101 4.71 12.23 -10.55
C PHE A 101 5.48 10.92 -10.28
N LEU A 102 4.78 9.79 -10.15
CA LEU A 102 5.39 8.52 -9.80
C LEU A 102 6.29 8.00 -10.92
N LYS A 103 7.51 7.60 -10.55
CA LYS A 103 8.49 7.01 -11.50
C LYS A 103 8.22 5.54 -11.81
N SER A 104 7.41 4.88 -11.00
CA SER A 104 7.03 3.47 -11.15
C SER A 104 5.64 3.24 -10.58
N GLU A 105 5.00 2.20 -11.03
CA GLU A 105 3.71 1.73 -10.53
C GLU A 105 3.78 1.44 -9.02
N PRO A 106 2.87 2.00 -8.20
CA PRO A 106 2.88 1.80 -6.77
C PRO A 106 2.31 0.43 -6.40
N VAL A 107 2.73 -0.10 -5.26
CA VAL A 107 2.23 -1.39 -4.75
C VAL A 107 0.85 -1.28 -4.14
N LYS A 108 0.51 -0.09 -3.61
CA LYS A 108 -0.71 0.13 -2.86
C LYS A 108 -1.27 1.53 -3.09
N VAL A 109 -2.59 1.63 -3.16
CA VAL A 109 -3.34 2.88 -3.01
C VAL A 109 -4.24 2.75 -1.78
N LEU A 110 -4.36 3.82 -1.01
CA LEU A 110 -5.15 3.87 0.22
C LEU A 110 -6.21 4.98 0.10
N VAL A 111 -7.46 4.61 0.32
CA VAL A 111 -8.57 5.55 0.50
C VAL A 111 -8.86 5.66 1.99
N VAL A 112 -8.94 6.88 2.50
CA VAL A 112 -9.02 7.18 3.93
C VAL A 112 -10.25 8.02 4.25
N ASN A 113 -10.95 7.66 5.32
CA ASN A 113 -11.95 8.51 5.95
C ASN A 113 -11.98 8.24 7.46
N TYR A 114 -11.67 9.23 8.27
CA TYR A 114 -11.66 9.11 9.74
C TYR A 114 -13.01 9.37 10.38
N GLU A 115 -13.94 10.00 9.67
CA GLU A 115 -15.20 10.45 10.25
C GLU A 115 -16.32 9.43 10.06
N ASN A 116 -16.37 8.80 8.87
CA ASN A 116 -17.48 7.94 8.51
C ASN A 116 -17.04 6.72 7.69
N LYS A 117 -16.98 5.55 8.34
CA LYS A 117 -16.64 4.28 7.69
C LYS A 117 -17.69 3.81 6.67
N GLU A 118 -18.96 4.17 6.84
CA GLU A 118 -20.00 3.79 5.89
C GLU A 118 -19.75 4.45 4.54
N HIS A 119 -19.22 5.66 4.52
CA HIS A 119 -18.81 6.34 3.28
C HIS A 119 -17.73 5.57 2.49
N LEU A 120 -16.81 4.87 3.18
CA LEU A 120 -15.86 3.96 2.53
C LEU A 120 -16.54 2.68 2.00
N ARG A 121 -17.60 2.22 2.63
CA ARG A 121 -18.39 1.08 2.14
C ARG A 121 -19.20 1.45 0.91
N ASP A 122 -19.86 2.61 0.92
CA ASP A 122 -20.56 3.15 -0.24
C ASP A 122 -19.63 3.28 -1.46
N TYR A 123 -18.41 3.80 -1.21
CA TYR A 123 -17.37 3.87 -2.25
C TYR A 123 -16.98 2.46 -2.74
N LEU A 124 -16.78 1.49 -1.83
CA LEU A 124 -16.42 0.12 -2.18
C LEU A 124 -17.48 -0.53 -3.07
N GLU A 125 -18.77 -0.34 -2.76
CA GLU A 125 -19.90 -0.85 -3.55
C GLU A 125 -20.01 -0.14 -4.90
N LYS A 126 -19.98 1.19 -4.92
CA LYS A 126 -20.08 2.01 -6.14
C LYS A 126 -18.98 1.67 -7.15
N THR A 127 -17.81 1.29 -6.67
CA THR A 127 -16.62 1.02 -7.50
C THR A 127 -16.39 -0.47 -7.77
N ALA A 128 -17.35 -1.35 -7.47
CA ALA A 128 -17.20 -2.80 -7.61
C ALA A 128 -16.85 -3.21 -9.04
N ASP A 129 -17.56 -2.70 -10.03
CA ASP A 129 -17.45 -3.12 -11.43
C ASP A 129 -16.05 -2.91 -12.03
N PHE A 130 -15.41 -1.76 -11.76
CA PHE A 130 -14.09 -1.53 -12.34
C PHE A 130 -12.98 -2.30 -11.63
N ALA A 131 -13.21 -2.64 -10.36
CA ALA A 131 -12.21 -3.31 -9.53
C ALA A 131 -12.24 -4.83 -9.67
N ASP A 132 -13.35 -5.40 -10.17
CA ASP A 132 -13.56 -6.84 -10.25
C ASP A 132 -12.44 -7.55 -11.01
N GLY A 133 -11.81 -8.54 -10.35
CA GLY A 133 -10.69 -9.31 -10.87
C GLY A 133 -9.39 -8.52 -11.12
N LYS A 134 -9.40 -7.19 -10.98
CA LYS A 134 -8.27 -6.30 -11.28
C LYS A 134 -7.59 -5.72 -10.05
N ILE A 135 -8.33 -5.58 -8.97
CA ILE A 135 -7.87 -4.98 -7.72
C ILE A 135 -8.37 -5.82 -6.55
N ASN A 136 -7.48 -6.19 -5.64
CA ASN A 136 -7.87 -6.72 -4.35
C ASN A 136 -8.09 -5.57 -3.37
N ARG A 137 -9.27 -5.51 -2.75
CA ARG A 137 -9.69 -4.42 -1.85
C ARG A 137 -10.12 -4.98 -0.51
N PHE A 138 -9.66 -4.39 0.56
CA PHE A 138 -10.02 -4.80 1.91
C PHE A 138 -9.81 -3.67 2.93
N PHE A 139 -10.57 -3.72 4.01
CA PHE A 139 -10.38 -2.84 5.15
C PHE A 139 -9.23 -3.33 6.03
N SER A 140 -8.21 -2.49 6.27
CA SER A 140 -7.17 -2.76 7.26
C SER A 140 -7.52 -2.17 8.64
N SER A 141 -8.40 -1.20 8.67
CA SER A 141 -9.11 -0.65 9.83
C SER A 141 -10.45 -0.07 9.36
N ASN A 142 -11.23 0.48 10.28
CA ASN A 142 -12.49 1.13 9.91
C ASN A 142 -12.31 2.37 9.02
N GLU A 143 -11.14 3.00 9.09
CA GLU A 143 -10.80 4.25 8.41
C GLU A 143 -10.01 4.05 7.12
N TYR A 144 -9.54 2.82 6.83
CA TYR A 144 -8.60 2.53 5.76
C TYR A 144 -9.10 1.46 4.81
N LEU A 145 -9.38 1.84 3.58
CA LEU A 145 -9.67 0.91 2.48
C LEU A 145 -8.43 0.79 1.58
N GLU A 146 -7.82 -0.37 1.62
CA GLU A 146 -6.60 -0.72 0.88
C GLU A 146 -6.94 -1.24 -0.52
N HIS A 147 -6.16 -0.82 -1.51
CA HIS A 147 -6.22 -1.29 -2.88
C HIS A 147 -4.84 -1.82 -3.27
N VAL A 148 -4.77 -3.09 -3.62
CA VAL A 148 -3.54 -3.79 -4.02
C VAL A 148 -3.78 -4.66 -5.26
N ALA A 149 -2.73 -5.15 -5.90
CA ALA A 149 -2.86 -6.05 -7.04
C ALA A 149 -3.60 -7.35 -6.67
N PRO A 150 -4.30 -8.00 -7.62
CA PRO A 150 -5.01 -9.25 -7.37
C PRO A 150 -4.10 -10.35 -6.81
N GLY A 151 -4.62 -11.14 -5.87
CA GLY A 151 -3.90 -12.26 -5.26
C GLY A 151 -2.83 -11.83 -4.24
N ILE A 152 -2.78 -10.55 -3.88
CA ILE A 152 -1.91 -10.05 -2.81
C ILE A 152 -2.63 -10.11 -1.48
N ASP A 153 -2.06 -10.88 -0.57
CA ASP A 153 -2.43 -10.98 0.84
C ASP A 153 -1.22 -11.44 1.67
N LYS A 154 -1.35 -11.41 3.00
CA LYS A 154 -0.27 -11.82 3.91
C LYS A 154 0.11 -13.30 3.75
N GLY A 155 -0.87 -14.14 3.48
CA GLY A 155 -0.66 -15.59 3.29
C GLY A 155 0.12 -15.89 2.01
N SER A 156 -0.20 -15.20 0.90
CA SER A 156 0.53 -15.35 -0.37
C SER A 156 2.00 -14.94 -0.23
N ALA A 157 2.28 -13.88 0.53
CA ALA A 157 3.66 -13.46 0.81
C ALA A 157 4.44 -14.49 1.63
N VAL A 158 3.80 -15.08 2.65
CA VAL A 158 4.43 -16.15 3.46
C VAL A 158 4.68 -17.39 2.60
N ARG A 159 3.72 -17.82 1.78
CA ARG A 159 3.91 -18.94 0.85
C ARG A 159 5.10 -18.69 -0.09
N PHE A 160 5.16 -17.49 -0.69
CA PHE A 160 6.30 -17.11 -1.53
C PHE A 160 7.64 -17.23 -0.78
N LEU A 161 7.71 -16.74 0.46
CA LEU A 161 8.94 -16.84 1.27
C LEU A 161 9.30 -18.29 1.61
N CYS A 162 8.34 -19.13 1.93
CA CYS A 162 8.58 -20.55 2.18
C CYS A 162 9.18 -21.23 0.93
N GLU A 163 8.61 -21.00 -0.23
CA GLU A 163 9.14 -21.49 -1.51
C GLU A 163 10.53 -20.95 -1.81
N TYR A 164 10.72 -19.63 -1.65
CA TYR A 164 12.00 -18.95 -1.91
C TYR A 164 13.14 -19.42 -0.97
N THR A 165 12.81 -19.71 0.27
CA THR A 165 13.80 -20.13 1.29
C THR A 165 13.96 -21.64 1.41
N GLY A 166 13.07 -22.44 0.82
CA GLY A 166 13.02 -23.88 0.97
C GLY A 166 12.50 -24.33 2.34
N ILE A 167 11.85 -23.45 3.12
CA ILE A 167 11.26 -23.76 4.42
C ILE A 167 9.82 -24.23 4.19
N PRO A 168 9.42 -25.44 4.62
CA PRO A 168 8.06 -25.91 4.42
C PRO A 168 7.04 -25.07 5.17
N LEU A 169 5.87 -24.91 4.58
CA LEU A 169 4.71 -24.34 5.27
C LEU A 169 4.19 -25.39 6.26
N CYS A 170 4.13 -25.04 7.54
CA CYS A 170 3.57 -25.92 8.58
C CYS A 170 2.04 -25.87 8.59
#